data_688e0c025464216a9b6a8db39b5ddebc
#
_entry.id   688e0c025464216a9b6a8db39b5ddebc
#
_cell.length_a   1.000
_cell.length_b   1.000
_cell.length_c   1.000
_cell.angle_alpha   90.00
_cell.angle_beta   90.00
_cell.angle_gamma   90.00
#
_symmetry.space_group_name_H-M   'P 1'
#
loop_
_entity.id
_entity.type
_entity.pdbx_description
1 polymer ?
#
loop_
_entity_poly.entity_id
_entity_poly.type
_entity_poly.pdbx_seq_one_letter_code
_entity_poly.pdbx_strand_id
1 'polypeptide(L)'
;MKKKKKWLPVMLCFTLFAAMALGSGSSDPGDTKQVVTNDNSNASDGTKTDKTENQTAEPAATPEAKVTIEKQVLVNQNDIVVTATEYVTDKIWGDGIKLLVENNSDKSVMVGCNALIVNDYMITDLFASNVAAGKKSNETLYLSSSQLKAAGIETVGKIEIYFHIYDSDTYKNIFDTECVTIQTSEFANMDTTPNDAGAELFNEGGIRIVGKTVDENSFWGSAILLYCENNSGKKVGISVNDMSINGFMMTPFFSTTIYDGKKSIEDITIFSKDLEKNGIEKIENVELKFHIYDADTHSTITDSQPITFSAQ
;
A
#
# COMPACT_ATOMS: atom_id res chain seq x y z
N MET A 1 -18.05 -7.58 -51.30
CA MET A 1 -17.44 -6.57 -50.39
C MET A 1 -17.56 -7.07 -48.95
N LYS A 2 -16.50 -7.59 -48.38
CA LYS A 2 -16.46 -8.10 -46.97
C LYS A 2 -16.04 -6.97 -46.05
N LYS A 3 -16.92 -6.50 -45.15
CA LYS A 3 -16.61 -5.53 -44.11
C LYS A 3 -15.72 -6.17 -43.05
N LYS A 4 -14.46 -5.72 -42.94
CA LYS A 4 -13.57 -6.09 -41.83
C LYS A 4 -14.04 -5.34 -40.59
N LYS A 5 -14.50 -6.07 -39.56
CA LYS A 5 -14.66 -5.57 -38.17
C LYS A 5 -13.30 -5.25 -37.60
N LYS A 6 -13.05 -3.98 -37.33
CA LYS A 6 -11.89 -3.57 -36.51
C LYS A 6 -12.20 -3.91 -35.04
N TRP A 7 -11.48 -4.83 -34.46
CA TRP A 7 -11.41 -5.04 -33.01
C TRP A 7 -10.55 -3.92 -32.44
N LEU A 8 -11.15 -3.08 -31.62
CA LEU A 8 -10.44 -2.18 -30.70
C LEU A 8 -9.96 -3.05 -29.53
N PRO A 9 -8.70 -3.03 -29.13
CA PRO A 9 -8.29 -3.58 -27.85
C PRO A 9 -8.81 -2.63 -26.77
N VAL A 10 -9.73 -3.10 -25.96
CA VAL A 10 -10.10 -2.47 -24.69
C VAL A 10 -8.92 -2.72 -23.75
N MET A 11 -7.98 -1.78 -23.74
CA MET A 11 -6.97 -1.69 -22.70
C MET A 11 -7.67 -1.00 -21.53
N LEU A 12 -8.29 -1.81 -20.68
CA LEU A 12 -8.95 -1.36 -19.46
C LEU A 12 -7.86 -0.98 -18.46
N CYS A 13 -7.77 0.32 -18.14
CA CYS A 13 -6.95 0.82 -17.02
C CYS A 13 -7.40 0.15 -15.72
N PHE A 14 -6.63 -0.83 -15.25
CA PHE A 14 -6.84 -1.52 -13.97
C PHE A 14 -6.18 -0.80 -12.78
N THR A 15 -5.80 0.46 -12.92
CA THR A 15 -5.11 1.22 -11.86
C THR A 15 -6.05 1.98 -10.92
N LEU A 16 -7.37 1.85 -11.02
CA LEU A 16 -8.30 2.72 -10.28
C LEU A 16 -9.00 2.05 -9.08
N PHE A 17 -8.67 0.83 -8.68
CA PHE A 17 -9.42 0.13 -7.63
C PHE A 17 -8.61 -0.33 -6.40
N ALA A 18 -7.29 -0.20 -6.40
CA ALA A 18 -6.50 -0.56 -5.20
C ALA A 18 -6.63 0.43 -4.03
N ALA A 19 -7.15 1.64 -4.28
CA ALA A 19 -7.16 2.72 -3.31
C ALA A 19 -8.33 2.72 -2.30
N MET A 20 -9.26 1.75 -2.38
CA MET A 20 -10.44 1.73 -1.48
C MET A 20 -10.44 0.59 -0.46
N ALA A 21 -9.41 -0.24 -0.37
CA ALA A 21 -9.45 -1.44 0.47
C ALA A 21 -9.12 -1.20 1.95
N LEU A 22 -8.44 -0.11 2.30
CA LEU A 22 -8.28 0.26 3.70
C LEU A 22 -9.42 1.20 4.14
N GLY A 23 -10.66 0.71 4.05
CA GLY A 23 -11.77 1.35 4.71
C GLY A 23 -11.47 1.43 6.20
N SER A 24 -11.38 2.65 6.74
CA SER A 24 -11.32 2.91 8.17
C SER A 24 -12.66 2.52 8.83
N GLY A 25 -12.96 1.24 8.84
CA GLY A 25 -13.83 0.68 9.84
C GLY A 25 -13.03 0.67 11.13
N SER A 26 -13.45 1.39 12.15
CA SER A 26 -12.97 1.16 13.49
C SER A 26 -13.51 -0.20 13.92
N SER A 27 -12.81 -1.26 13.55
CA SER A 27 -13.05 -2.56 14.14
C SER A 27 -12.64 -2.47 15.60
N ASP A 28 -13.55 -2.88 16.47
CA ASP A 28 -13.28 -3.06 17.89
C ASP A 28 -12.05 -3.98 18.02
N PRO A 29 -11.07 -3.71 18.91
CA PRO A 29 -9.85 -4.52 19.05
C PRO A 29 -10.09 -6.02 19.33
N GLY A 30 -11.35 -6.44 19.50
CA GLY A 30 -11.75 -7.83 19.70
C GLY A 30 -11.98 -8.66 18.44
N ASP A 31 -12.09 -8.05 17.26
CA ASP A 31 -12.53 -8.73 16.04
C ASP A 31 -11.38 -9.17 15.10
N THR A 32 -10.14 -8.84 15.43
CA THR A 32 -8.97 -9.20 14.63
C THR A 32 -8.27 -10.45 15.20
N LYS A 33 -8.00 -11.42 14.34
CA LYS A 33 -7.33 -12.68 14.71
C LYS A 33 -5.94 -12.76 14.12
N GLN A 34 -4.99 -13.36 14.84
CA GLN A 34 -3.63 -13.56 14.36
C GLN A 34 -3.57 -14.67 13.30
N VAL A 35 -2.69 -14.51 12.33
CA VAL A 35 -2.33 -15.57 11.37
C VAL A 35 -1.28 -16.46 12.01
N VAL A 36 -1.51 -17.79 11.99
CA VAL A 36 -0.56 -18.79 12.49
C VAL A 36 -0.41 -19.94 11.48
N THR A 37 0.81 -20.42 11.32
CA THR A 37 1.10 -21.61 10.50
C THR A 37 0.84 -22.89 11.32
N ASN A 38 0.31 -23.91 10.70
CA ASN A 38 -0.06 -25.18 11.37
C ASN A 38 1.14 -25.96 11.95
N ASP A 39 2.39 -25.51 11.70
CA ASP A 39 3.60 -26.20 12.17
C ASP A 39 4.10 -25.72 13.54
N ASN A 40 3.45 -24.74 14.17
CA ASN A 40 3.96 -24.16 15.43
C ASN A 40 2.94 -24.24 16.58
N SER A 41 2.80 -25.44 17.15
CA SER A 41 2.07 -25.66 18.40
C SER A 41 3.01 -25.50 19.61
N ASN A 42 3.25 -24.25 20.04
CA ASN A 42 3.80 -24.01 21.38
C ASN A 42 3.05 -22.84 22.04
N ALA A 43 2.15 -23.19 22.93
CA ALA A 43 1.42 -22.27 23.77
C ALA A 43 2.37 -21.64 24.81
N SER A 44 2.41 -20.32 24.88
CA SER A 44 2.96 -19.60 26.01
C SER A 44 1.82 -18.97 26.82
N ASP A 45 1.71 -19.42 28.03
CA ASP A 45 0.77 -19.02 29.07
C ASP A 45 1.06 -17.58 29.52
N GLY A 46 0.10 -16.67 29.37
CA GLY A 46 0.22 -15.25 29.69
C GLY A 46 -0.44 -14.89 31.01
N THR A 47 0.36 -14.62 32.01
CA THR A 47 -0.04 -14.18 33.36
C THR A 47 -0.74 -12.82 33.33
N LYS A 48 -1.95 -12.73 33.90
CA LYS A 48 -2.67 -11.49 34.18
C LYS A 48 -1.98 -10.73 35.31
N THR A 49 -1.70 -9.45 35.08
CA THR A 49 -1.29 -8.52 36.14
C THR A 49 -2.34 -7.42 36.29
N ASP A 50 -2.88 -7.30 37.50
CA ASP A 50 -3.80 -6.26 37.94
C ASP A 50 -3.16 -4.86 37.84
N LYS A 51 -3.90 -3.88 37.30
CA LYS A 51 -3.52 -2.48 37.30
C LYS A 51 -4.18 -1.73 38.44
N THR A 52 -3.34 -1.23 39.32
CA THR A 52 -3.70 -0.19 40.30
C THR A 52 -3.63 1.18 39.63
N GLU A 53 -4.76 1.90 39.64
CA GLU A 53 -4.82 3.29 39.16
C GLU A 53 -4.05 4.20 40.13
N ASN A 54 -3.09 4.94 39.58
CA ASN A 54 -2.49 6.06 40.28
C ASN A 54 -2.60 7.30 39.37
N GLN A 55 -3.49 8.24 39.73
CA GLN A 55 -3.61 9.53 39.07
C GLN A 55 -2.38 10.38 39.35
N THR A 56 -1.52 10.55 38.36
CA THR A 56 -0.46 11.53 38.36
C THR A 56 -0.81 12.66 37.40
N ALA A 57 -0.70 13.89 37.87
CA ALA A 57 -0.99 15.11 37.14
C ALA A 57 -0.25 15.15 35.79
N GLU A 58 -0.97 15.47 34.74
CA GLU A 58 -0.51 15.63 33.36
C GLU A 58 0.51 16.78 33.28
N PRO A 59 1.75 16.54 32.80
CA PRO A 59 2.66 17.62 32.47
C PRO A 59 2.14 18.37 31.26
N ALA A 60 2.15 19.71 31.30
CA ALA A 60 1.78 20.56 30.18
C ALA A 60 2.52 20.11 28.91
N ALA A 61 1.74 19.76 27.87
CA ALA A 61 2.27 19.31 26.60
C ALA A 61 3.21 20.38 26.01
N THR A 62 4.46 20.01 25.82
CA THR A 62 5.42 20.76 24.99
C THR A 62 4.80 20.81 23.58
N PRO A 63 4.78 21.96 22.88
CA PRO A 63 4.29 21.99 21.50
C PRO A 63 5.10 20.98 20.66
N GLU A 64 4.43 19.99 20.09
CA GLU A 64 5.07 19.08 19.16
C GLU A 64 5.69 19.90 18.01
N ALA A 65 6.97 19.67 17.74
CA ALA A 65 7.66 20.36 16.66
C ALA A 65 7.00 19.98 15.34
N LYS A 66 6.51 20.98 14.59
CA LYS A 66 5.86 20.75 13.30
C LYS A 66 6.87 20.13 12.33
N VAL A 67 6.53 19.00 11.72
CA VAL A 67 7.32 18.38 10.64
C VAL A 67 7.42 19.36 9.46
N THR A 68 8.60 19.50 8.88
CA THR A 68 8.87 20.40 7.75
C THR A 68 9.68 19.69 6.67
N ILE A 69 9.66 20.26 5.47
CA ILE A 69 10.55 19.89 4.35
C ILE A 69 11.24 21.14 3.82
N GLU A 70 12.37 20.98 3.17
CA GLU A 70 12.95 22.01 2.34
C GLU A 70 12.22 22.10 1.00
N LYS A 71 12.02 23.33 0.51
CA LYS A 71 11.47 23.53 -0.83
C LYS A 71 12.47 23.01 -1.87
N GLN A 72 12.03 22.09 -2.74
CA GLN A 72 12.88 21.48 -3.77
C GLN A 72 12.13 21.18 -5.05
N VAL A 73 12.81 21.27 -6.19
CA VAL A 73 12.30 20.86 -7.49
C VAL A 73 12.46 19.34 -7.61
N LEU A 74 11.33 18.63 -7.78
CA LEU A 74 11.27 17.18 -7.91
C LEU A 74 11.35 16.73 -9.37
N VAL A 75 10.70 17.48 -10.26
CA VAL A 75 10.67 17.22 -11.70
C VAL A 75 10.98 18.51 -12.44
N ASN A 76 11.85 18.43 -13.44
CA ASN A 76 12.09 19.52 -14.40
C ASN A 76 12.48 18.88 -15.75
N GLN A 77 11.46 18.45 -16.50
CA GLN A 77 11.65 17.72 -17.75
C GLN A 77 10.46 17.99 -18.69
N ASN A 78 10.73 18.09 -20.00
CA ASN A 78 9.71 18.29 -21.05
C ASN A 78 8.78 19.48 -20.76
N ASP A 79 9.35 20.61 -20.28
CA ASP A 79 8.61 21.79 -19.89
C ASP A 79 7.60 21.60 -18.73
N ILE A 80 7.71 20.49 -18.03
CA ILE A 80 6.94 20.21 -16.81
C ILE A 80 7.85 20.37 -15.60
N VAL A 81 7.39 21.18 -14.62
CA VAL A 81 8.11 21.38 -13.36
C VAL A 81 7.18 21.01 -12.20
N VAL A 82 7.65 20.14 -11.31
CA VAL A 82 6.96 19.81 -10.05
C VAL A 82 7.88 20.21 -8.90
N THR A 83 7.38 21.06 -8.01
CA THR A 83 8.13 21.57 -6.86
C THR A 83 7.42 21.20 -5.57
N ALA A 84 8.09 20.48 -4.66
CA ALA A 84 7.64 20.32 -3.27
C ALA A 84 7.86 21.64 -2.52
N THR A 85 6.83 22.12 -1.82
CA THR A 85 6.86 23.44 -1.19
C THR A 85 6.72 23.41 0.33
N GLU A 86 5.91 22.50 0.87
CA GLU A 86 5.60 22.45 2.30
C GLU A 86 5.12 21.05 2.69
N TYR A 87 5.49 20.59 3.89
CA TYR A 87 4.81 19.49 4.58
C TYR A 87 3.59 20.02 5.32
N VAL A 88 2.47 19.35 5.20
CA VAL A 88 1.22 19.76 5.86
C VAL A 88 0.60 18.58 6.60
N THR A 89 -0.10 18.89 7.69
CA THR A 89 -0.97 17.95 8.40
C THR A 89 -2.38 18.52 8.38
N ASP A 90 -3.26 17.85 7.66
CA ASP A 90 -4.68 18.19 7.59
C ASP A 90 -5.47 17.36 8.61
N LYS A 91 -6.51 17.94 9.22
CA LYS A 91 -7.32 17.26 10.25
C LYS A 91 -8.18 16.12 9.70
N ILE A 92 -8.47 16.11 8.40
CA ILE A 92 -9.33 15.13 7.72
C ILE A 92 -8.50 14.17 6.91
N TRP A 93 -7.54 14.72 6.12
CA TRP A 93 -6.77 13.96 5.15
C TRP A 93 -5.42 13.47 5.68
N GLY A 94 -5.01 13.93 6.88
CA GLY A 94 -3.73 13.58 7.48
C GLY A 94 -2.55 14.32 6.86
N ASP A 95 -1.40 13.66 6.86
CA ASP A 95 -0.15 14.22 6.39
C ASP A 95 -0.08 14.29 4.86
N GLY A 96 0.66 15.27 4.35
CA GLY A 96 0.82 15.44 2.91
C GLY A 96 1.91 16.43 2.53
N ILE A 97 2.23 16.44 1.25
CA ILE A 97 3.20 17.35 0.64
C ILE A 97 2.48 18.29 -0.32
N LYS A 98 2.61 19.60 -0.11
CA LYS A 98 2.16 20.57 -1.09
C LYS A 98 3.08 20.60 -2.29
N LEU A 99 2.50 20.48 -3.47
CA LEU A 99 3.18 20.50 -4.76
C LEU A 99 2.71 21.69 -5.59
N LEU A 100 3.65 22.41 -6.17
CA LEU A 100 3.38 23.32 -7.29
C LEU A 100 3.71 22.58 -8.58
N VAL A 101 2.69 22.35 -9.41
CA VAL A 101 2.84 21.76 -10.75
C VAL A 101 2.75 22.89 -11.78
N GLU A 102 3.78 23.04 -12.60
CA GLU A 102 3.87 24.05 -13.67
C GLU A 102 3.98 23.32 -15.01
N ASN A 103 3.00 23.52 -15.85
CA ASN A 103 3.00 23.00 -17.22
C ASN A 103 3.31 24.15 -18.19
N ASN A 104 4.54 24.21 -18.65
CA ASN A 104 4.99 25.21 -19.63
C ASN A 104 4.95 24.67 -21.07
N SER A 105 4.44 23.44 -21.27
CA SER A 105 4.29 22.83 -22.59
C SER A 105 3.04 23.35 -23.33
N ASP A 106 2.89 22.94 -24.56
CA ASP A 106 1.76 23.27 -25.45
C ASP A 106 0.57 22.29 -25.33
N LYS A 107 0.64 21.32 -24.40
CA LYS A 107 -0.39 20.28 -24.19
C LYS A 107 -0.91 20.29 -22.76
N SER A 108 -2.12 19.82 -22.56
CA SER A 108 -2.63 19.51 -21.23
C SER A 108 -2.01 18.20 -20.73
N VAL A 109 -1.57 18.19 -19.48
CA VAL A 109 -0.91 17.02 -18.88
C VAL A 109 -1.59 16.59 -17.60
N MET A 110 -1.54 15.30 -17.35
CA MET A 110 -1.87 14.71 -16.05
C MET A 110 -0.57 14.29 -15.38
N VAL A 111 -0.39 14.71 -14.13
CA VAL A 111 0.72 14.30 -13.25
C VAL A 111 0.16 13.40 -12.17
N GLY A 112 0.64 12.18 -12.09
CA GLY A 112 0.30 11.18 -11.07
C GLY A 112 1.55 10.49 -10.57
N CYS A 113 1.38 9.45 -9.76
CA CYS A 113 2.47 8.63 -9.24
C CYS A 113 2.37 7.20 -9.77
N ASN A 114 3.51 6.61 -10.17
CA ASN A 114 3.65 5.17 -10.35
C ASN A 114 3.90 4.46 -9.01
N ALA A 115 4.54 5.16 -8.06
CA ALA A 115 4.72 4.69 -6.71
C ALA A 115 4.92 5.86 -5.74
N LEU A 116 4.37 5.71 -4.54
CA LEU A 116 4.59 6.54 -3.37
C LEU A 116 5.11 5.65 -2.25
N ILE A 117 6.22 6.05 -1.63
CA ILE A 117 6.89 5.25 -0.61
C ILE A 117 7.20 6.16 0.58
N VAL A 118 6.85 5.73 1.78
CA VAL A 118 7.11 6.47 3.03
C VAL A 118 7.89 5.56 3.98
N ASN A 119 9.07 6.00 4.43
CA ASN A 119 9.95 5.23 5.31
C ASN A 119 10.17 3.78 4.81
N ASP A 120 10.37 3.63 3.50
CA ASP A 120 10.52 2.35 2.77
C ASP A 120 9.27 1.46 2.68
N TYR A 121 8.08 1.95 3.09
CA TYR A 121 6.81 1.27 2.85
C TYR A 121 6.09 1.85 1.63
N MET A 122 5.69 0.98 0.72
CA MET A 122 4.80 1.31 -0.40
C MET A 122 3.46 1.77 0.16
N ILE A 123 3.00 2.94 -0.28
CA ILE A 123 1.74 3.56 0.17
C ILE A 123 0.88 3.82 -1.07
N THR A 124 -0.39 3.46 -1.01
CA THR A 124 -1.33 3.81 -2.08
C THR A 124 -1.59 5.30 -2.07
N ASP A 125 -1.54 5.91 -3.25
CA ASP A 125 -1.88 7.31 -3.44
C ASP A 125 -3.12 7.49 -4.33
N LEU A 126 -3.75 8.65 -4.20
CA LEU A 126 -4.85 9.10 -5.06
C LEU A 126 -4.47 10.38 -5.80
N PHE A 127 -3.17 10.67 -5.88
CA PHE A 127 -2.69 11.91 -6.48
C PHE A 127 -2.85 11.90 -7.99
N ALA A 128 -3.59 12.87 -8.50
CA ALA A 128 -3.71 13.15 -9.93
C ALA A 128 -3.98 14.64 -10.15
N SER A 129 -3.07 15.32 -10.81
CA SER A 129 -3.18 16.75 -11.13
C SER A 129 -3.28 16.96 -12.65
N ASN A 130 -4.42 17.49 -13.10
CA ASN A 130 -4.62 17.84 -14.51
C ASN A 130 -4.30 19.32 -14.71
N VAL A 131 -3.25 19.63 -15.50
CA VAL A 131 -2.77 21.00 -15.72
C VAL A 131 -2.78 21.33 -17.21
N ALA A 132 -3.61 22.29 -17.59
CA ALA A 132 -3.70 22.73 -19.00
C ALA A 132 -2.39 23.38 -19.47
N ALA A 133 -2.18 23.42 -20.78
CA ALA A 133 -1.06 24.05 -21.45
C ALA A 133 -0.79 25.47 -20.93
N GLY A 134 0.45 25.77 -20.54
CA GLY A 134 0.88 27.07 -20.01
C GLY A 134 0.26 27.46 -18.67
N LYS A 135 -0.25 26.51 -17.88
CA LYS A 135 -0.89 26.75 -16.58
C LYS A 135 -0.12 26.13 -15.43
N LYS A 136 -0.55 26.46 -14.20
CA LYS A 136 0.00 25.95 -12.95
C LYS A 136 -1.12 25.49 -12.03
N SER A 137 -0.84 24.51 -11.19
CA SER A 137 -1.74 24.04 -10.14
C SER A 137 -1.00 23.91 -8.81
N ASN A 138 -1.69 24.25 -7.71
CA ASN A 138 -1.24 23.93 -6.37
C ASN A 138 -2.03 22.72 -5.87
N GLU A 139 -1.33 21.68 -5.56
CA GLU A 139 -1.90 20.38 -5.18
C GLU A 139 -1.37 19.93 -3.82
N THR A 140 -2.02 18.93 -3.24
CA THR A 140 -1.48 18.23 -2.08
C THR A 140 -1.46 16.73 -2.37
N LEU A 141 -0.27 16.14 -2.30
CA LEU A 141 -0.09 14.69 -2.28
C LEU A 141 -0.27 14.23 -0.85
N TYR A 142 -1.41 13.62 -0.53
CA TYR A 142 -1.69 13.09 0.80
C TYR A 142 -1.08 11.71 0.99
N LEU A 143 -0.57 11.48 2.21
CA LEU A 143 -0.04 10.18 2.65
C LEU A 143 -1.17 9.45 3.36
N SER A 144 -1.55 8.26 2.88
CA SER A 144 -2.66 7.50 3.45
C SER A 144 -2.46 7.21 4.94
N SER A 145 -3.18 7.91 5.81
CA SER A 145 -3.05 7.79 7.27
C SER A 145 -3.34 6.36 7.77
N SER A 146 -4.28 5.64 7.13
CA SER A 146 -4.58 4.25 7.47
C SER A 146 -3.40 3.32 7.14
N GLN A 147 -2.75 3.53 6.00
CA GLN A 147 -1.58 2.73 5.62
C GLN A 147 -0.34 3.07 6.44
N LEU A 148 -0.11 4.37 6.76
CA LEU A 148 0.95 4.76 7.69
C LEU A 148 0.75 4.07 9.05
N LYS A 149 -0.46 4.07 9.58
CA LYS A 149 -0.80 3.38 10.83
C LYS A 149 -0.60 1.87 10.73
N ALA A 150 -1.06 1.24 9.65
CA ALA A 150 -0.88 -0.20 9.41
C ALA A 150 0.60 -0.58 9.32
N ALA A 151 1.42 0.27 8.70
CA ALA A 151 2.88 0.12 8.62
C ALA A 151 3.59 0.41 9.95
N GLY A 152 2.91 0.98 10.96
CA GLY A 152 3.51 1.41 12.22
C GLY A 152 4.32 2.70 12.09
N ILE A 153 4.06 3.50 11.05
CA ILE A 153 4.77 4.78 10.81
C ILE A 153 4.10 5.88 11.63
N GLU A 154 4.72 6.27 12.72
CA GLU A 154 4.31 7.40 13.56
C GLU A 154 5.00 8.70 13.14
N THR A 155 6.18 8.61 12.58
CA THR A 155 7.01 9.74 12.17
C THR A 155 7.44 9.59 10.72
N VAL A 156 7.02 10.50 9.85
CA VAL A 156 7.41 10.52 8.43
C VAL A 156 8.76 11.18 8.30
N GLY A 157 9.80 10.39 7.99
CA GLY A 157 11.17 10.88 7.80
C GLY A 157 11.56 11.01 6.33
N LYS A 158 11.16 10.05 5.50
CA LYS A 158 11.53 9.97 4.09
C LYS A 158 10.31 9.67 3.22
N ILE A 159 10.20 10.40 2.10
CA ILE A 159 9.16 10.18 1.09
C ILE A 159 9.86 10.00 -0.25
N GLU A 160 9.57 8.91 -0.95
CA GLU A 160 10.10 8.62 -2.28
C GLU A 160 8.94 8.51 -3.25
N ILE A 161 9.07 9.16 -4.42
CA ILE A 161 8.01 9.27 -5.40
C ILE A 161 8.57 8.91 -6.77
N TYR A 162 7.85 8.09 -7.52
CA TYR A 162 8.03 7.87 -8.95
C TYR A 162 6.86 8.55 -9.66
N PHE A 163 7.11 9.69 -10.30
CA PHE A 163 6.06 10.40 -11.04
C PHE A 163 5.79 9.75 -12.39
N HIS A 164 4.51 9.81 -12.78
CA HIS A 164 4.02 9.43 -14.09
C HIS A 164 3.33 10.63 -14.73
N ILE A 165 3.82 11.05 -15.90
CA ILE A 165 3.29 12.20 -16.63
C ILE A 165 2.76 11.75 -17.99
N TYR A 166 1.49 12.01 -18.27
CA TYR A 166 0.88 11.68 -19.54
C TYR A 166 0.04 12.83 -20.12
N ASP A 167 -0.15 12.80 -21.43
CA ASP A 167 -1.02 13.72 -22.16
C ASP A 167 -2.48 13.43 -21.75
N SER A 168 -3.17 14.41 -21.14
CA SER A 168 -4.51 14.22 -20.57
C SER A 168 -5.60 14.02 -21.61
N ASP A 169 -5.37 14.41 -22.87
CA ASP A 169 -6.33 14.29 -23.95
C ASP A 169 -6.23 12.92 -24.65
N THR A 170 -5.00 12.40 -24.77
CA THR A 170 -4.71 11.16 -25.52
C THR A 170 -4.38 9.97 -24.63
N TYR A 171 -4.16 10.18 -23.32
CA TYR A 171 -3.70 9.20 -22.34
C TYR A 171 -2.37 8.51 -22.71
N LYS A 172 -1.55 9.17 -23.54
CA LYS A 172 -0.23 8.67 -23.90
C LYS A 172 0.78 9.09 -22.86
N ASN A 173 1.60 8.15 -22.43
CA ASN A 173 2.74 8.45 -21.58
C ASN A 173 3.66 9.46 -22.27
N ILE A 174 4.04 10.52 -21.55
CA ILE A 174 5.04 11.51 -21.97
C ILE A 174 6.39 11.10 -21.40
N PHE A 175 6.44 10.84 -20.08
CA PHE A 175 7.60 10.26 -19.40
C PHE A 175 7.24 9.79 -18.00
N ASP A 176 8.06 8.89 -17.49
CA ASP A 176 8.12 8.50 -16.07
C ASP A 176 9.42 9.01 -15.48
N THR A 177 9.42 9.33 -14.19
CA THR A 177 10.65 9.73 -13.51
C THR A 177 11.33 8.55 -12.86
N GLU A 178 12.63 8.66 -12.66
CA GLU A 178 13.33 7.92 -11.63
C GLU A 178 12.82 8.33 -10.24
N CYS A 179 13.25 7.59 -9.20
CA CYS A 179 12.91 7.91 -7.82
C CYS A 179 13.35 9.32 -7.44
N VAL A 180 12.43 10.15 -6.98
CA VAL A 180 12.73 11.42 -6.34
C VAL A 180 12.48 11.32 -4.84
N THR A 181 13.38 11.88 -4.04
CA THR A 181 13.35 11.73 -2.58
C THR A 181 13.17 13.07 -1.88
N ILE A 182 12.25 13.10 -0.92
CA ILE A 182 12.04 14.20 0.02
C ILE A 182 12.42 13.71 1.41
N GLN A 183 13.30 14.44 2.09
CA GLN A 183 13.59 14.24 3.50
C GLN A 183 12.85 15.31 4.31
N THR A 184 12.24 14.88 5.42
CA THR A 184 11.62 15.80 6.38
C THR A 184 12.60 16.20 7.47
N SER A 185 12.23 17.15 8.34
CA SER A 185 12.97 17.49 9.54
C SER A 185 13.16 16.29 10.49
N GLU A 186 12.31 15.26 10.35
CA GLU A 186 12.30 14.06 11.18
C GLU A 186 13.08 12.88 10.58
N PHE A 187 13.80 13.09 9.48
CA PHE A 187 14.54 12.00 8.81
C PHE A 187 15.48 11.21 9.73
N ALA A 188 16.16 11.90 10.66
CA ALA A 188 17.07 11.26 11.62
C ALA A 188 16.34 10.52 12.75
N ASN A 189 15.06 10.80 12.95
CA ASN A 189 14.24 10.27 14.06
C ASN A 189 13.23 9.19 13.57
N MET A 190 13.17 8.90 12.26
CA MET A 190 12.23 7.89 11.73
C MET A 190 12.58 6.50 12.27
N ASP A 191 11.56 5.76 12.69
CA ASP A 191 11.69 4.34 13.00
C ASP A 191 11.81 3.54 11.69
N THR A 192 12.83 2.72 11.59
CA THR A 192 13.09 1.82 10.47
C THR A 192 12.80 0.35 10.80
N THR A 193 12.37 0.06 12.04
CA THR A 193 12.03 -1.29 12.49
C THR A 193 10.86 -1.83 11.65
N PRO A 194 11.00 -3.02 11.03
CA PRO A 194 9.91 -3.61 10.28
C PRO A 194 8.71 -3.94 11.18
N ASN A 195 7.50 -3.58 10.76
CA ASN A 195 6.26 -4.02 11.41
C ASN A 195 5.84 -5.40 10.89
N ASP A 196 6.67 -6.41 11.14
CA ASP A 196 6.61 -7.75 10.56
C ASP A 196 6.18 -8.85 11.55
N ALA A 197 5.63 -8.47 12.69
CA ALA A 197 5.09 -9.45 13.63
C ALA A 197 3.96 -10.28 12.99
N GLY A 198 4.06 -11.61 13.06
CA GLY A 198 3.11 -12.55 12.47
C GLY A 198 3.73 -13.90 12.14
N ALA A 199 3.02 -14.70 11.34
CA ALA A 199 3.48 -16.01 10.86
C ALA A 199 4.16 -15.86 9.50
N GLU A 200 5.40 -16.34 9.36
CA GLU A 200 6.09 -16.35 8.06
C GLU A 200 5.39 -17.35 7.13
N LEU A 201 4.85 -16.84 6.02
CA LEU A 201 4.16 -17.64 5.01
C LEU A 201 5.06 -17.98 3.82
N PHE A 202 5.99 -17.09 3.47
CA PHE A 202 6.92 -17.28 2.36
C PHE A 202 8.22 -16.50 2.62
N ASN A 203 9.38 -17.12 2.29
CA ASN A 203 10.68 -16.46 2.41
C ASN A 203 11.69 -17.13 1.46
N GLU A 204 11.68 -16.70 0.19
CA GLU A 204 12.61 -17.21 -0.83
C GLU A 204 13.00 -16.12 -1.83
N GLY A 205 14.19 -16.18 -2.39
CA GLY A 205 14.64 -15.30 -3.47
C GLY A 205 14.70 -13.81 -3.11
N GLY A 206 14.86 -13.48 -1.82
CA GLY A 206 14.83 -12.10 -1.33
C GLY A 206 13.42 -11.52 -1.15
N ILE A 207 12.38 -12.34 -1.29
CA ILE A 207 10.98 -11.95 -1.08
C ILE A 207 10.47 -12.64 0.18
N ARG A 208 9.92 -11.86 1.10
CA ARG A 208 9.36 -12.35 2.36
C ARG A 208 7.92 -11.90 2.54
N ILE A 209 7.02 -12.82 2.91
CA ILE A 209 5.61 -12.55 3.16
C ILE A 209 5.25 -13.12 4.54
N VAL A 210 4.67 -12.27 5.38
CA VAL A 210 4.22 -12.61 6.74
C VAL A 210 2.73 -12.36 6.84
N GLY A 211 1.96 -13.37 7.26
CA GLY A 211 0.56 -13.24 7.64
C GLY A 211 0.46 -12.61 9.03
N LYS A 212 -0.24 -11.47 9.12
CA LYS A 212 -0.37 -10.72 10.38
C LYS A 212 -1.66 -11.06 11.11
N THR A 213 -2.78 -10.70 10.53
CA THR A 213 -4.11 -10.85 11.14
C THR A 213 -5.16 -11.21 10.10
N VAL A 214 -6.27 -11.79 10.57
CA VAL A 214 -7.50 -11.95 9.79
C VAL A 214 -8.56 -11.06 10.44
N ASP A 215 -9.07 -10.10 9.66
CA ASP A 215 -10.22 -9.28 10.02
C ASP A 215 -11.46 -9.85 9.34
N GLU A 216 -12.39 -10.42 10.12
CA GLU A 216 -13.63 -11.03 9.61
C GLU A 216 -14.72 -9.97 9.35
N ASN A 217 -14.51 -8.71 9.75
CA ASN A 217 -15.49 -7.63 9.67
C ASN A 217 -14.97 -6.43 8.85
N SER A 218 -14.11 -6.68 7.85
CA SER A 218 -13.65 -5.61 6.98
C SER A 218 -14.80 -5.07 6.10
N PHE A 219 -14.63 -3.88 5.54
CA PHE A 219 -15.67 -3.19 4.78
C PHE A 219 -16.26 -4.01 3.62
N TRP A 220 -15.44 -4.84 2.95
CA TRP A 220 -15.86 -5.66 1.80
C TRP A 220 -16.16 -7.12 2.17
N GLY A 221 -15.94 -7.52 3.40
CA GLY A 221 -16.09 -8.89 3.86
C GLY A 221 -15.04 -9.25 4.89
N SER A 222 -14.11 -10.14 4.54
CA SER A 222 -12.96 -10.46 5.39
C SER A 222 -11.66 -10.03 4.69
N ALA A 223 -10.65 -9.70 5.49
CA ALA A 223 -9.33 -9.33 5.00
C ALA A 223 -8.24 -10.12 5.73
N ILE A 224 -7.27 -10.62 4.98
CA ILE A 224 -6.05 -11.21 5.54
C ILE A 224 -4.93 -10.20 5.35
N LEU A 225 -4.47 -9.61 6.46
CA LEU A 225 -3.41 -8.61 6.44
C LEU A 225 -2.05 -9.28 6.30
N LEU A 226 -1.28 -8.81 5.36
CA LEU A 226 0.07 -9.28 5.06
C LEU A 226 1.10 -8.17 5.27
N TYR A 227 2.27 -8.53 5.77
CA TYR A 227 3.50 -7.77 5.57
C TYR A 227 4.26 -8.41 4.40
N CYS A 228 4.67 -7.60 3.45
CA CYS A 228 5.45 -8.04 2.31
C CYS A 228 6.75 -7.23 2.22
N GLU A 229 7.87 -7.90 1.92
CA GLU A 229 9.19 -7.29 1.76
C GLU A 229 9.86 -7.84 0.50
N ASN A 230 10.48 -6.95 -0.26
CA ASN A 230 11.18 -7.30 -1.48
C ASN A 230 12.63 -6.81 -1.45
N ASN A 231 13.58 -7.74 -1.40
CA ASN A 231 15.04 -7.54 -1.49
C ASN A 231 15.62 -8.39 -2.64
N SER A 232 14.85 -8.62 -3.71
CA SER A 232 15.22 -9.54 -4.81
C SER A 232 16.10 -8.90 -5.89
N GLY A 233 16.36 -7.59 -5.83
CA GLY A 233 17.05 -6.83 -6.87
C GLY A 233 16.15 -6.47 -8.07
N LYS A 234 14.83 -6.69 -7.99
CA LYS A 234 13.84 -6.42 -9.03
C LYS A 234 12.57 -5.81 -8.47
N LYS A 235 11.78 -5.15 -9.30
CA LYS A 235 10.40 -4.81 -8.99
C LYS A 235 9.53 -6.06 -9.19
N VAL A 236 8.83 -6.49 -8.15
CA VAL A 236 8.05 -7.73 -8.16
C VAL A 236 6.56 -7.47 -8.06
N GLY A 237 5.79 -8.26 -8.80
CA GLY A 237 4.36 -8.42 -8.57
C GLY A 237 4.10 -9.66 -7.74
N ILE A 238 3.13 -9.56 -6.81
CA ILE A 238 2.68 -10.67 -5.99
C ILE A 238 1.17 -10.80 -6.14
N SER A 239 0.70 -11.99 -6.45
CA SER A 239 -0.72 -12.35 -6.49
C SER A 239 -0.97 -13.69 -5.80
N VAL A 240 -2.25 -14.02 -5.59
CA VAL A 240 -2.66 -15.27 -4.95
C VAL A 240 -3.39 -16.16 -5.96
N ASN A 241 -2.98 -17.42 -6.00
CA ASN A 241 -3.61 -18.47 -6.79
C ASN A 241 -4.15 -19.59 -5.88
N ASP A 242 -5.10 -20.37 -6.40
CA ASP A 242 -5.61 -21.59 -5.78
C ASP A 242 -6.05 -21.40 -4.30
N MET A 243 -6.65 -20.25 -3.98
CA MET A 243 -7.09 -20.01 -2.61
C MET A 243 -8.32 -20.80 -2.24
N SER A 244 -8.31 -21.41 -1.06
CA SER A 244 -9.49 -21.98 -0.45
C SER A 244 -9.63 -21.55 1.01
N ILE A 245 -10.88 -21.47 1.50
CA ILE A 245 -11.23 -21.21 2.90
C ILE A 245 -12.13 -22.35 3.37
N ASN A 246 -11.75 -22.99 4.46
CA ASN A 246 -12.46 -24.15 5.00
C ASN A 246 -12.74 -25.23 3.94
N GLY A 247 -11.84 -25.39 2.95
CA GLY A 247 -11.95 -26.32 1.82
C GLY A 247 -12.79 -25.84 0.64
N PHE A 248 -13.39 -24.65 0.69
CA PHE A 248 -14.10 -24.04 -0.45
C PHE A 248 -13.21 -23.12 -1.24
N MET A 249 -13.15 -23.32 -2.57
CA MET A 249 -12.40 -22.44 -3.47
C MET A 249 -12.96 -21.01 -3.43
N MET A 250 -12.05 -20.03 -3.30
CA MET A 250 -12.35 -18.60 -3.27
C MET A 250 -11.71 -17.89 -4.45
N THR A 251 -12.27 -16.73 -4.79
CA THR A 251 -11.66 -15.79 -5.74
C THR A 251 -11.26 -14.54 -4.98
N PRO A 252 -10.07 -14.50 -4.37
CA PRO A 252 -9.63 -13.35 -3.59
C PRO A 252 -9.35 -12.16 -4.50
N PHE A 253 -9.54 -10.95 -3.98
CA PHE A 253 -9.03 -9.75 -4.62
C PHE A 253 -7.68 -9.40 -3.98
N PHE A 254 -6.60 -9.70 -4.69
CA PHE A 254 -5.24 -9.41 -4.24
C PHE A 254 -4.27 -9.35 -5.43
N SER A 255 -3.59 -8.25 -5.55
CA SER A 255 -2.41 -8.08 -6.40
C SER A 255 -1.67 -6.84 -5.93
N THR A 256 -0.38 -6.96 -5.69
CA THR A 256 0.48 -5.84 -5.30
C THR A 256 1.76 -5.83 -6.11
N THR A 257 2.40 -4.65 -6.18
CA THR A 257 3.72 -4.47 -6.79
C THR A 257 4.63 -3.81 -5.77
N ILE A 258 5.80 -4.43 -5.53
CA ILE A 258 6.76 -3.95 -4.53
C ILE A 258 8.10 -3.70 -5.22
N TYR A 259 8.62 -2.47 -5.06
CA TYR A 259 9.93 -2.09 -5.56
C TYR A 259 11.04 -2.76 -4.74
N ASP A 260 12.21 -2.93 -5.35
CA ASP A 260 13.37 -3.50 -4.65
C ASP A 260 13.78 -2.68 -3.43
N GLY A 261 14.13 -3.36 -2.33
CA GLY A 261 14.46 -2.75 -1.04
C GLY A 261 13.25 -2.13 -0.31
N LYS A 262 12.01 -2.43 -0.74
CA LYS A 262 10.80 -1.85 -0.15
C LYS A 262 9.92 -2.90 0.51
N LYS A 263 9.01 -2.38 1.35
CA LYS A 263 8.03 -3.13 2.15
C LYS A 263 6.63 -2.66 1.81
N SER A 264 5.63 -3.46 2.15
CA SER A 264 4.22 -3.03 2.12
C SER A 264 3.40 -3.76 3.16
N ILE A 265 2.29 -3.15 3.55
CA ILE A 265 1.20 -3.80 4.28
C ILE A 265 0.03 -3.91 3.32
N GLU A 266 -0.42 -5.14 3.09
CA GLU A 266 -1.37 -5.47 2.04
C GLU A 266 -2.54 -6.29 2.57
N ASP A 267 -3.69 -6.22 1.91
CA ASP A 267 -4.88 -7.00 2.24
C ASP A 267 -5.21 -8.00 1.15
N ILE A 268 -5.35 -9.29 1.49
CA ILE A 268 -6.11 -10.23 0.67
C ILE A 268 -7.57 -10.05 1.03
N THR A 269 -8.36 -9.42 0.16
CA THR A 269 -9.78 -9.20 0.38
C THR A 269 -10.61 -10.40 -0.09
N ILE A 270 -11.49 -10.88 0.78
CA ILE A 270 -12.45 -11.95 0.53
C ILE A 270 -13.86 -11.36 0.67
N PHE A 271 -14.61 -11.31 -0.43
CA PHE A 271 -15.92 -10.69 -0.43
C PHE A 271 -16.94 -11.48 0.40
N SER A 272 -17.75 -10.78 1.21
CA SER A 272 -18.83 -11.39 2.04
C SER A 272 -19.72 -12.34 1.23
N LYS A 273 -20.06 -11.95 0.00
CA LYS A 273 -20.90 -12.74 -0.91
C LYS A 273 -20.32 -14.15 -1.20
N ASP A 274 -18.99 -14.26 -1.27
CA ASP A 274 -18.33 -15.53 -1.55
C ASP A 274 -18.31 -16.43 -0.30
N LEU A 275 -18.19 -15.82 0.88
CA LEU A 275 -18.32 -16.53 2.16
C LEU A 275 -19.75 -17.02 2.37
N GLU A 276 -20.75 -16.14 2.23
CA GLU A 276 -22.18 -16.46 2.35
C GLU A 276 -22.62 -17.57 1.40
N LYS A 277 -22.20 -17.52 0.12
CA LYS A 277 -22.50 -18.53 -0.90
C LYS A 277 -22.06 -19.93 -0.47
N ASN A 278 -20.97 -20.04 0.28
CA ASN A 278 -20.41 -21.30 0.75
C ASN A 278 -20.80 -21.63 2.21
N GLY A 279 -21.65 -20.82 2.86
CA GLY A 279 -22.08 -21.01 4.24
C GLY A 279 -20.94 -20.87 5.26
N ILE A 280 -19.93 -20.03 4.95
CA ILE A 280 -18.78 -19.81 5.83
C ILE A 280 -19.10 -18.61 6.72
N GLU A 281 -19.34 -18.90 7.98
CA GLU A 281 -19.57 -17.89 9.03
C GLU A 281 -18.28 -17.50 9.75
N LYS A 282 -17.25 -18.36 9.70
CA LYS A 282 -15.96 -18.15 10.36
C LYS A 282 -14.84 -18.71 9.50
N ILE A 283 -13.75 -17.95 9.38
CA ILE A 283 -12.52 -18.40 8.72
C ILE A 283 -11.71 -19.23 9.73
N GLU A 284 -11.59 -20.54 9.48
CA GLU A 284 -10.83 -21.44 10.35
C GLU A 284 -9.52 -21.87 9.68
N ASN A 285 -9.59 -22.21 8.40
CA ASN A 285 -8.43 -22.69 7.64
C ASN A 285 -8.37 -22.00 6.29
N VAL A 286 -7.20 -21.48 5.94
CA VAL A 286 -6.88 -20.85 4.66
C VAL A 286 -5.78 -21.66 4.00
N GLU A 287 -5.96 -22.02 2.73
CA GLU A 287 -4.91 -22.56 1.87
C GLU A 287 -4.80 -21.68 0.63
N LEU A 288 -3.57 -21.35 0.23
CA LEU A 288 -3.30 -20.55 -0.97
C LEU A 288 -1.90 -20.83 -1.51
N LYS A 289 -1.64 -20.29 -2.72
CA LYS A 289 -0.29 -20.18 -3.28
C LYS A 289 -0.02 -18.74 -3.67
N PHE A 290 1.19 -18.26 -3.37
CA PHE A 290 1.65 -16.99 -3.94
C PHE A 290 2.23 -17.23 -5.33
N HIS A 291 1.83 -16.38 -6.27
CA HIS A 291 2.43 -16.26 -7.59
C HIS A 291 3.26 -14.97 -7.63
N ILE A 292 4.55 -15.10 -7.82
CA ILE A 292 5.52 -14.01 -7.79
C ILE A 292 6.14 -13.86 -9.17
N TYR A 293 6.07 -12.65 -9.71
CA TYR A 293 6.54 -12.36 -11.07
C TYR A 293 7.30 -11.04 -11.12
N ASP A 294 8.15 -10.92 -12.13
CA ASP A 294 8.83 -9.67 -12.47
C ASP A 294 7.79 -8.66 -12.99
N ALA A 295 7.61 -7.54 -12.30
CA ALA A 295 6.53 -6.60 -12.59
C ALA A 295 6.71 -5.86 -13.93
N ASP A 296 7.94 -5.77 -14.44
CA ASP A 296 8.23 -5.08 -15.70
C ASP A 296 8.06 -6.01 -16.92
N THR A 297 8.40 -7.29 -16.78
CA THR A 297 8.35 -8.26 -17.89
C THR A 297 7.17 -9.21 -17.81
N HIS A 298 6.46 -9.26 -16.68
CA HIS A 298 5.40 -10.23 -16.34
C HIS A 298 5.86 -11.69 -16.37
N SER A 299 7.18 -11.93 -16.31
CA SER A 299 7.72 -13.27 -16.26
C SER A 299 7.64 -13.84 -14.85
N THR A 300 7.15 -15.06 -14.69
CA THR A 300 7.13 -15.75 -13.41
C THR A 300 8.54 -15.86 -12.84
N ILE A 301 8.71 -15.43 -11.59
CA ILE A 301 9.92 -15.62 -10.80
C ILE A 301 9.80 -16.96 -10.06
N THR A 302 8.70 -17.11 -9.29
CA THR A 302 8.43 -18.36 -8.57
C THR A 302 6.94 -18.46 -8.21
N ASP A 303 6.47 -19.69 -8.04
CA ASP A 303 5.19 -20.02 -7.41
C ASP A 303 5.49 -20.70 -6.08
N SER A 304 4.85 -20.30 -5.01
CA SER A 304 5.00 -20.99 -3.72
C SER A 304 4.41 -22.39 -3.77
N GLN A 305 4.90 -23.28 -2.90
CA GLN A 305 4.13 -24.48 -2.57
C GLN A 305 2.80 -24.06 -1.91
N PRO A 306 1.79 -24.98 -1.84
CA PRO A 306 0.58 -24.69 -1.07
C PRO A 306 0.93 -24.34 0.38
N ILE A 307 0.40 -23.22 0.85
CA ILE A 307 0.60 -22.69 2.20
C ILE A 307 -0.73 -22.80 2.92
N THR A 308 -0.72 -23.40 4.10
CA THR A 308 -1.91 -23.56 4.95
C THR A 308 -1.70 -22.84 6.27
N PHE A 309 -2.67 -22.05 6.68
CA PHE A 309 -2.68 -21.37 7.97
C PHE A 309 -4.09 -21.21 8.52
N SER A 310 -4.21 -20.92 9.81
CA SER A 310 -5.48 -20.69 10.49
C SER A 310 -5.55 -19.31 11.12
N ALA A 311 -6.77 -18.80 11.33
CA ALA A 311 -7.06 -17.61 12.12
C ALA A 311 -7.36 -18.05 13.57
N GLN A 312 -6.62 -17.51 14.54
CA GLN A 312 -6.77 -17.79 15.98
C GLN A 312 -7.07 -16.53 16.78
#